data_ab0d6c2db99afe6294be44305d0725c4
#
_entry.id   ab0d6c2db99afe6294be44305d0725c4
#
_cell.length_a   1.000
_cell.length_b   1.000
_cell.length_c   1.000
_cell.angle_alpha   90.00
_cell.angle_beta   90.00
_cell.angle_gamma   90.00
#
_symmetry.space_group_name_H-M   'P 1'
#
loop_
_entity.id
_entity.type
_entity.pdbx_description
1 polymer ?
#
loop_
_entity_poly.entity_id
_entity_poly.type
_entity_poly.pdbx_seq_one_letter_code
_entity_poly.pdbx_strand_id
1 'polypeptide(L)'
;MSNISLEKQPNENEEQFIWRLGQAKDSGILDLDWNELADVINKAWRQDETEYKSEAAYRKCYQYAKRFYEANVFNQYSDEDTYIKQLRDAKVELRKEKQKMFDERTELNRKIREQARRESFIDLVTDKISNVAPLELNYRDKEIIESDNDIICHITDLHAGIHIDNWYNKFNMDVLKERLTNYLDQLFQIQQRHNSEDCYIVIGEIMSGLIHETLRIENNENVIQQFIMVSSILSEMISEIAKRFNNVYVYITPGNHSRVIANKEHSLRGENFDILLPYYLKASLQNYQNVFIEDNLKDCDIAMFEVRGNKVMGVHGDKDDVGSVVQKFTMVFGIKPDIVLMGHRHTNALTTVYDTKVIQSGCVSGSDNYCLDKRLKNRPEQTVSIVSHDGLVCIYDIKVD
;
A
#
# COMPACT_ATOMS: atom_id res chain seq x y z
N MET A 1 -44.96 -51.28 -9.14
CA MET A 1 -44.04 -50.09 -8.99
C MET A 1 -44.93 -48.99 -8.40
N SER A 2 -44.72 -48.67 -7.13
CA SER A 2 -45.47 -47.56 -6.49
C SER A 2 -44.90 -46.24 -7.00
N ASN A 3 -45.67 -45.53 -7.83
CA ASN A 3 -45.31 -44.18 -8.27
C ASN A 3 -45.31 -43.25 -7.03
N ILE A 4 -44.13 -42.77 -6.63
CA ILE A 4 -44.05 -41.74 -5.59
C ILE A 4 -44.49 -40.43 -6.23
N SER A 5 -45.49 -39.78 -5.58
CA SER A 5 -45.95 -38.46 -6.02
C SER A 5 -44.89 -37.42 -5.82
N LEU A 6 -44.59 -36.64 -6.86
CA LEU A 6 -43.74 -35.44 -6.79
C LEU A 6 -44.49 -34.21 -6.26
N GLU A 7 -45.78 -34.34 -5.98
CA GLU A 7 -46.61 -33.29 -5.42
C GLU A 7 -46.64 -33.36 -3.90
N LYS A 8 -46.84 -32.23 -3.26
CA LYS A 8 -47.00 -32.08 -1.81
C LYS A 8 -48.24 -32.86 -1.35
N GLN A 9 -48.09 -33.70 -0.30
CA GLN A 9 -49.22 -34.43 0.30
C GLN A 9 -49.97 -33.55 1.31
N PRO A 10 -51.27 -33.84 1.57
CA PRO A 10 -52.03 -33.15 2.61
C PRO A 10 -51.31 -33.28 3.97
N ASN A 11 -51.15 -32.15 4.67
CA ASN A 11 -50.43 -32.03 5.97
C ASN A 11 -48.95 -32.33 5.96
N GLU A 12 -48.31 -32.47 4.79
CA GLU A 12 -46.84 -32.62 4.68
C GLU A 12 -46.14 -31.24 4.81
N ASN A 13 -45.15 -31.13 5.68
CA ASN A 13 -44.30 -29.96 5.76
C ASN A 13 -43.08 -30.06 4.81
N GLU A 14 -42.29 -28.98 4.67
CA GLU A 14 -41.15 -28.93 3.75
C GLU A 14 -40.11 -30.00 4.08
N GLU A 15 -39.81 -30.22 5.37
CA GLU A 15 -38.85 -31.20 5.82
C GLU A 15 -39.28 -32.64 5.53
N GLN A 16 -40.56 -32.95 5.73
CA GLN A 16 -41.13 -34.26 5.40
C GLN A 16 -41.14 -34.52 3.88
N PHE A 17 -41.38 -33.48 3.08
CA PHE A 17 -41.34 -33.56 1.63
C PHE A 17 -39.88 -33.83 1.14
N ILE A 18 -38.90 -33.10 1.67
CA ILE A 18 -37.47 -33.32 1.38
C ILE A 18 -37.04 -34.73 1.78
N TRP A 19 -37.46 -35.18 2.94
CA TRP A 19 -37.15 -36.52 3.44
C TRP A 19 -37.72 -37.62 2.55
N ARG A 20 -38.98 -37.53 2.20
CA ARG A 20 -39.68 -38.50 1.36
C ARG A 20 -39.05 -38.59 -0.04
N LEU A 21 -38.78 -37.47 -0.67
CA LEU A 21 -38.12 -37.44 -2.00
C LEU A 21 -36.68 -37.92 -1.95
N GLY A 22 -35.94 -37.54 -0.92
CA GLY A 22 -34.58 -38.00 -0.71
C GLY A 22 -34.47 -39.50 -0.47
N GLN A 23 -35.36 -40.09 0.32
CA GLN A 23 -35.44 -41.54 0.50
C GLN A 23 -35.82 -42.27 -0.80
N ALA A 24 -36.73 -41.73 -1.58
CA ALA A 24 -37.12 -42.30 -2.85
C ALA A 24 -35.99 -42.33 -3.87
N LYS A 25 -35.20 -41.26 -3.89
CA LYS A 25 -33.98 -41.18 -4.68
C LYS A 25 -32.95 -42.23 -4.23
N ASP A 26 -32.62 -42.26 -2.93
CA ASP A 26 -31.60 -43.18 -2.38
C ASP A 26 -32.00 -44.66 -2.56
N SER A 27 -33.31 -44.98 -2.55
CA SER A 27 -33.81 -46.32 -2.79
C SER A 27 -33.94 -46.68 -4.29
N GLY A 28 -33.58 -45.77 -5.21
CA GLY A 28 -33.66 -45.98 -6.65
C GLY A 28 -35.09 -46.01 -7.20
N ILE A 29 -36.10 -45.62 -6.41
CA ILE A 29 -37.50 -45.52 -6.85
C ILE A 29 -37.72 -44.29 -7.70
N LEU A 30 -36.92 -43.23 -7.47
CA LEU A 30 -36.97 -41.96 -8.17
C LEU A 30 -35.63 -41.71 -8.89
N ASP A 31 -35.69 -41.64 -10.21
CA ASP A 31 -34.55 -41.39 -11.08
C ASP A 31 -34.45 -39.90 -11.43
N LEU A 32 -34.23 -39.08 -10.40
CA LEU A 32 -33.98 -37.63 -10.51
C LEU A 32 -32.67 -37.29 -9.81
N ASP A 33 -31.93 -36.31 -10.36
CA ASP A 33 -30.78 -35.78 -9.67
C ASP A 33 -31.16 -34.74 -8.59
N TRP A 34 -30.14 -34.22 -7.81
CA TRP A 34 -30.46 -33.25 -6.76
C TRP A 34 -30.81 -31.87 -7.31
N ASN A 35 -30.45 -31.53 -8.55
CA ASN A 35 -30.88 -30.28 -9.17
C ASN A 35 -32.33 -30.35 -9.55
N GLU A 36 -32.76 -31.46 -10.18
CA GLU A 36 -34.14 -31.72 -10.54
C GLU A 36 -35.06 -31.78 -9.30
N LEU A 37 -34.58 -32.42 -8.21
CA LEU A 37 -35.27 -32.44 -6.94
C LEU A 37 -35.40 -31.05 -6.31
N ALA A 38 -34.36 -30.22 -6.41
CA ALA A 38 -34.40 -28.85 -5.91
C ALA A 38 -35.44 -28.02 -6.65
N ASP A 39 -35.57 -28.20 -7.96
CA ASP A 39 -36.59 -27.54 -8.76
C ASP A 39 -38.01 -27.95 -8.35
N VAL A 40 -38.21 -29.25 -8.11
CA VAL A 40 -39.50 -29.78 -7.61
C VAL A 40 -39.84 -29.20 -6.24
N ILE A 41 -38.88 -29.18 -5.32
CA ILE A 41 -39.09 -28.69 -3.96
C ILE A 41 -39.35 -27.18 -3.97
N ASN A 42 -38.55 -26.41 -4.74
CA ASN A 42 -38.72 -24.97 -4.86
C ASN A 42 -40.11 -24.61 -5.40
N LYS A 43 -40.55 -25.28 -6.48
CA LYS A 43 -41.89 -25.07 -7.06
C LYS A 43 -43.03 -25.42 -6.10
N ALA A 44 -42.83 -26.38 -5.23
CA ALA A 44 -43.84 -26.80 -4.25
C ALA A 44 -43.96 -25.86 -3.04
N TRP A 45 -42.86 -25.14 -2.69
CA TRP A 45 -42.76 -24.41 -1.41
C TRP A 45 -42.42 -22.93 -1.55
N ARG A 46 -42.06 -22.43 -2.74
CA ARG A 46 -41.69 -21.02 -2.97
C ARG A 46 -42.62 -20.39 -3.99
N GLN A 47 -42.96 -19.13 -3.75
CA GLN A 47 -43.88 -18.38 -4.65
C GLN A 47 -43.08 -17.59 -5.70
N ASP A 48 -41.81 -17.26 -5.43
CA ASP A 48 -40.96 -16.45 -6.29
C ASP A 48 -39.61 -17.14 -6.49
N GLU A 49 -39.05 -17.03 -7.70
CA GLU A 49 -37.76 -17.60 -8.04
C GLU A 49 -36.57 -16.97 -7.22
N THR A 50 -36.77 -15.77 -6.69
CA THR A 50 -35.79 -15.12 -5.80
C THR A 50 -35.66 -15.83 -4.45
N GLU A 51 -36.64 -16.62 -4.06
CA GLU A 51 -36.67 -17.42 -2.84
C GLU A 51 -36.09 -18.83 -3.04
N TYR A 52 -35.76 -19.22 -4.27
CA TYR A 52 -35.30 -20.57 -4.59
C TYR A 52 -33.99 -20.89 -3.87
N LYS A 53 -33.99 -22.07 -3.23
CA LYS A 53 -32.81 -22.61 -2.58
C LYS A 53 -32.04 -23.51 -3.55
N SER A 54 -30.69 -23.53 -3.42
CA SER A 54 -29.85 -24.39 -4.24
C SER A 54 -30.01 -25.87 -3.93
N GLU A 55 -29.63 -26.74 -4.87
CA GLU A 55 -29.61 -28.21 -4.68
C GLU A 55 -28.83 -28.59 -3.40
N ALA A 56 -27.71 -27.92 -3.18
CA ALA A 56 -26.87 -28.19 -2.03
C ALA A 56 -27.55 -27.94 -0.68
N ALA A 57 -28.53 -27.00 -0.63
CA ALA A 57 -29.31 -26.74 0.57
C ALA A 57 -30.21 -27.93 0.90
N TYR A 58 -30.93 -28.46 -0.09
CA TYR A 58 -31.85 -29.58 0.09
C TYR A 58 -31.11 -30.90 0.30
N ARG A 59 -30.08 -31.17 -0.47
CA ARG A 59 -29.22 -32.35 -0.33
C ARG A 59 -28.61 -32.45 1.05
N LYS A 60 -28.03 -31.36 1.57
CA LYS A 60 -27.46 -31.33 2.91
C LYS A 60 -28.52 -31.53 3.99
N CYS A 61 -29.71 -30.92 3.85
CA CYS A 61 -30.82 -31.12 4.76
C CYS A 61 -31.18 -32.61 4.88
N TYR A 62 -31.36 -33.27 3.74
CA TYR A 62 -31.63 -34.72 3.69
C TYR A 62 -30.49 -35.55 4.28
N GLN A 63 -29.24 -35.28 3.93
CA GLN A 63 -28.09 -36.03 4.41
C GLN A 63 -27.93 -35.95 5.95
N TYR A 64 -28.21 -34.79 6.54
CA TYR A 64 -28.20 -34.66 8.00
C TYR A 64 -29.34 -35.44 8.66
N ALA A 65 -30.55 -35.34 8.12
CA ALA A 65 -31.70 -36.08 8.60
C ALA A 65 -31.45 -37.60 8.49
N LYS A 66 -30.86 -38.08 7.39
CA LYS A 66 -30.51 -39.49 7.15
C LYS A 66 -29.49 -39.99 8.20
N ARG A 67 -28.44 -39.22 8.50
CA ARG A 67 -27.46 -39.56 9.55
C ARG A 67 -28.13 -39.77 10.91
N PHE A 68 -29.04 -38.88 11.30
CA PHE A 68 -29.76 -39.02 12.57
C PHE A 68 -30.70 -40.24 12.57
N TYR A 69 -31.37 -40.50 11.45
CA TYR A 69 -32.23 -41.66 11.29
C TYR A 69 -31.46 -42.99 11.35
N GLU A 70 -30.35 -43.08 10.60
CA GLU A 70 -29.46 -44.27 10.59
C GLU A 70 -28.76 -44.51 11.91
N ALA A 71 -28.38 -43.44 12.63
CA ALA A 71 -27.83 -43.53 13.98
C ALA A 71 -28.89 -43.94 15.03
N ASN A 72 -30.13 -44.14 14.65
CA ASN A 72 -31.25 -44.50 15.49
C ASN A 72 -31.48 -43.55 16.70
N VAL A 73 -31.07 -42.29 16.52
CA VAL A 73 -31.08 -41.27 17.58
C VAL A 73 -32.52 -41.06 18.12
N PHE A 74 -33.50 -41.21 17.29
CA PHE A 74 -34.91 -40.98 17.61
C PHE A 74 -35.58 -42.10 18.43
N ASN A 75 -35.02 -43.30 18.46
CA ASN A 75 -35.57 -44.46 19.15
C ASN A 75 -34.94 -44.71 20.52
N GLN A 76 -33.94 -43.90 20.93
CA GLN A 76 -33.26 -44.11 22.20
C GLN A 76 -33.89 -43.41 23.42
N TYR A 77 -34.91 -42.61 23.20
CA TYR A 77 -35.52 -41.78 24.23
C TYR A 77 -36.97 -42.08 24.39
N SER A 78 -37.36 -42.53 25.60
CA SER A 78 -38.73 -42.78 25.98
C SER A 78 -39.46 -41.55 26.54
N ASP A 79 -38.82 -40.37 26.48
CA ASP A 79 -39.36 -39.14 27.04
C ASP A 79 -39.42 -38.06 25.96
N GLU A 80 -40.64 -37.72 25.52
CA GLU A 80 -40.93 -36.83 24.43
C GLU A 80 -40.36 -35.41 24.63
N ASP A 81 -40.33 -34.93 25.86
CA ASP A 81 -39.80 -33.62 26.23
C ASP A 81 -38.27 -33.54 26.08
N THR A 82 -37.53 -34.59 26.42
CA THR A 82 -36.08 -34.69 26.29
C THR A 82 -35.69 -34.73 24.82
N TYR A 83 -36.46 -35.41 23.98
CA TYR A 83 -36.24 -35.49 22.55
C TYR A 83 -36.47 -34.15 21.84
N ILE A 84 -37.51 -33.42 22.16
CA ILE A 84 -37.81 -32.09 21.64
C ILE A 84 -36.71 -31.08 22.01
N LYS A 85 -36.18 -31.19 23.22
CA LYS A 85 -35.04 -30.35 23.68
C LYS A 85 -33.81 -30.59 22.83
N GLN A 86 -33.42 -31.83 22.60
CA GLN A 86 -32.25 -32.18 21.78
C GLN A 86 -32.39 -31.73 20.33
N LEU A 87 -33.58 -31.84 19.74
CA LEU A 87 -33.84 -31.32 18.39
C LEU A 87 -33.73 -29.79 18.32
N ARG A 88 -34.13 -29.08 19.36
CA ARG A 88 -33.96 -27.63 19.45
C ARG A 88 -32.50 -27.27 19.54
N ASP A 89 -31.74 -27.96 20.38
CA ASP A 89 -30.30 -27.73 20.55
C ASP A 89 -29.53 -28.03 19.25
N ALA A 90 -29.82 -29.16 18.60
CA ALA A 90 -29.24 -29.50 17.29
C ALA A 90 -29.58 -28.47 16.19
N LYS A 91 -30.79 -27.93 16.21
CA LYS A 91 -31.21 -26.85 15.28
C LYS A 91 -30.47 -25.54 15.54
N VAL A 92 -30.16 -25.23 16.80
CA VAL A 92 -29.38 -24.04 17.19
C VAL A 92 -27.94 -24.20 16.72
N GLU A 93 -27.32 -25.36 16.97
CA GLU A 93 -25.95 -25.63 16.53
C GLU A 93 -25.81 -25.57 14.99
N LEU A 94 -26.76 -26.16 14.26
CA LEU A 94 -26.79 -26.09 12.81
C LEU A 94 -26.91 -24.64 12.29
N ARG A 95 -27.68 -23.79 12.98
CA ARG A 95 -27.76 -22.37 12.65
C ARG A 95 -26.45 -21.66 12.89
N LYS A 96 -25.76 -21.94 13.99
CA LYS A 96 -24.44 -21.37 14.31
C LYS A 96 -23.41 -21.77 13.25
N GLU A 97 -23.34 -23.05 12.89
CA GLU A 97 -22.43 -23.50 11.84
C GLU A 97 -22.72 -22.86 10.48
N LYS A 98 -24.01 -22.75 10.14
CA LYS A 98 -24.43 -22.07 8.90
C LYS A 98 -24.01 -20.61 8.87
N GLN A 99 -24.17 -19.89 9.99
CA GLN A 99 -23.75 -18.51 10.10
C GLN A 99 -22.21 -18.40 9.98
N LYS A 100 -21.48 -19.25 10.66
CA LYS A 100 -20.02 -19.30 10.59
C LYS A 100 -19.52 -19.52 9.15
N MET A 101 -20.09 -20.48 8.44
CA MET A 101 -19.75 -20.72 7.03
C MET A 101 -20.09 -19.53 6.12
N PHE A 102 -21.20 -18.84 6.39
CA PHE A 102 -21.58 -17.64 5.65
C PHE A 102 -20.57 -16.50 5.87
N ASP A 103 -20.17 -16.31 7.14
CA ASP A 103 -19.18 -15.28 7.51
C ASP A 103 -17.81 -15.58 6.91
N GLU A 104 -17.34 -16.84 6.97
CA GLU A 104 -16.09 -17.30 6.34
C GLU A 104 -16.13 -17.11 4.81
N ARG A 105 -17.23 -17.44 4.16
CA ARG A 105 -17.40 -17.24 2.71
C ARG A 105 -17.39 -15.76 2.32
N THR A 106 -18.02 -14.92 3.14
CA THR A 106 -18.07 -13.48 2.92
C THR A 106 -16.67 -12.88 3.03
N GLU A 107 -15.93 -13.28 4.06
CA GLU A 107 -14.55 -12.85 4.28
C GLU A 107 -13.62 -13.32 3.16
N LEU A 108 -13.74 -14.57 2.72
CA LEU A 108 -12.97 -15.11 1.60
C LEU A 108 -13.26 -14.33 0.29
N ASN A 109 -14.54 -14.08 0.00
CA ASN A 109 -14.91 -13.30 -1.18
C ASN A 109 -14.39 -11.85 -1.11
N ARG A 110 -14.35 -11.26 0.08
CA ARG A 110 -13.74 -9.95 0.29
C ARG A 110 -12.26 -9.97 -0.06
N LYS A 111 -11.52 -10.95 0.45
CA LYS A 111 -10.08 -11.13 0.18
C LYS A 111 -9.79 -11.35 -1.32
N ILE A 112 -10.57 -12.20 -1.98
CA ILE A 112 -10.43 -12.45 -3.43
C ILE A 112 -10.66 -11.16 -4.22
N ARG A 113 -11.69 -10.36 -3.87
CA ARG A 113 -11.94 -9.08 -4.55
C ARG A 113 -10.82 -8.07 -4.31
N GLU A 114 -10.29 -8.00 -3.10
CA GLU A 114 -9.15 -7.14 -2.78
C GLU A 114 -7.91 -7.55 -3.58
N GLN A 115 -7.61 -8.85 -3.67
CA GLN A 115 -6.50 -9.36 -4.45
C GLN A 115 -6.66 -9.05 -5.95
N ALA A 116 -7.83 -9.33 -6.53
CA ALA A 116 -8.10 -9.03 -7.93
C ALA A 116 -7.98 -7.53 -8.26
N ARG A 117 -8.41 -6.66 -7.33
CA ARG A 117 -8.23 -5.20 -7.50
C ARG A 117 -6.75 -4.81 -7.47
N ARG A 118 -5.94 -5.45 -6.60
CA ARG A 118 -4.49 -5.20 -6.54
C ARG A 118 -3.79 -5.63 -7.82
N GLU A 119 -4.10 -6.83 -8.33
CA GLU A 119 -3.54 -7.34 -9.58
C GLU A 119 -3.86 -6.39 -10.74
N SER A 120 -5.13 -5.98 -10.90
CA SER A 120 -5.55 -5.01 -11.93
C SER A 120 -4.87 -3.64 -11.76
N PHE A 121 -4.60 -3.24 -10.53
CA PHE A 121 -3.91 -1.99 -10.23
C PHE A 121 -2.42 -2.07 -10.61
N ILE A 122 -1.74 -3.17 -10.26
CA ILE A 122 -0.34 -3.41 -10.62
C ILE A 122 -0.19 -3.44 -12.15
N ASP A 123 -1.08 -4.13 -12.85
CA ASP A 123 -1.08 -4.20 -14.31
C ASP A 123 -1.23 -2.80 -14.93
N LEU A 124 -2.13 -1.97 -14.40
CA LEU A 124 -2.33 -0.60 -14.87
C LEU A 124 -1.09 0.27 -14.66
N VAL A 125 -0.46 0.19 -13.49
CA VAL A 125 0.76 0.97 -13.20
C VAL A 125 1.92 0.49 -14.07
N THR A 126 2.08 -0.83 -14.23
CA THR A 126 3.11 -1.42 -15.09
C THR A 126 2.95 -0.99 -16.55
N ASP A 127 1.72 -1.00 -17.08
CA ASP A 127 1.42 -0.51 -18.42
C ASP A 127 1.78 0.97 -18.57
N LYS A 128 1.42 1.80 -17.58
CA LYS A 128 1.75 3.24 -17.60
C LYS A 128 3.25 3.48 -17.57
N ILE A 129 4.00 2.76 -16.73
CA ILE A 129 5.47 2.89 -16.65
C ILE A 129 6.11 2.41 -17.97
N SER A 130 5.64 1.32 -18.56
CA SER A 130 6.16 0.77 -19.82
C SER A 130 5.97 1.73 -21.01
N ASN A 131 4.99 2.63 -20.91
CA ASN A 131 4.68 3.63 -21.95
C ASN A 131 5.28 5.01 -21.65
N VAL A 132 6.16 5.15 -20.65
CA VAL A 132 6.84 6.41 -20.34
C VAL A 132 7.79 6.75 -21.48
N ALA A 133 7.56 7.92 -22.10
CA ALA A 133 8.47 8.43 -23.11
C ALA A 133 9.75 8.98 -22.46
N PRO A 134 10.94 8.61 -22.97
CA PRO A 134 12.19 9.15 -22.47
C PRO A 134 12.25 10.67 -22.66
N LEU A 135 12.79 11.35 -21.66
CA LEU A 135 13.10 12.78 -21.82
C LEU A 135 14.19 12.98 -22.87
N GLU A 136 14.02 13.99 -23.69
CA GLU A 136 15.04 14.37 -24.67
C GLU A 136 16.26 14.96 -23.98
N LEU A 137 17.44 14.55 -24.45
CA LEU A 137 18.69 15.11 -23.96
C LEU A 137 18.86 16.53 -24.54
N ASN A 138 18.78 17.51 -23.68
CA ASN A 138 18.78 18.92 -24.06
C ASN A 138 20.02 19.70 -23.57
N TYR A 139 21.13 19.00 -23.33
CA TYR A 139 22.43 19.61 -23.10
C TYR A 139 23.49 18.98 -24.01
N ARG A 140 24.54 19.75 -24.30
CA ARG A 140 25.76 19.31 -25.00
C ARG A 140 26.86 18.99 -23.99
N ASP A 141 28.00 18.56 -24.49
CA ASP A 141 29.16 18.25 -23.66
C ASP A 141 29.39 19.35 -22.60
N LYS A 142 29.39 18.91 -21.33
CA LYS A 142 29.69 19.80 -20.20
C LYS A 142 31.13 19.67 -19.79
N GLU A 143 31.69 20.73 -19.23
CA GLU A 143 33.00 20.69 -18.61
C GLU A 143 32.93 19.76 -17.39
N ILE A 144 33.97 18.92 -17.24
CA ILE A 144 34.15 18.08 -16.07
C ILE A 144 34.54 18.97 -14.89
N ILE A 145 33.81 18.87 -13.79
CA ILE A 145 34.12 19.57 -12.55
C ILE A 145 35.14 18.72 -11.77
N GLU A 146 36.21 19.34 -11.31
CA GLU A 146 37.11 18.72 -10.34
C GLU A 146 36.93 19.42 -9.00
N SER A 147 36.62 18.65 -7.97
CA SER A 147 36.35 19.15 -6.62
C SER A 147 36.72 18.13 -5.55
N ASP A 148 36.88 18.62 -4.31
CA ASP A 148 37.07 17.80 -3.12
C ASP A 148 35.79 17.52 -2.35
N ASN A 149 34.64 17.97 -2.88
CA ASN A 149 33.35 17.81 -2.22
C ASN A 149 32.21 17.46 -3.20
N ASP A 150 31.19 16.82 -2.65
CA ASP A 150 29.95 16.47 -3.31
C ASP A 150 28.75 17.02 -2.57
N ILE A 151 27.58 17.02 -3.26
CA ILE A 151 26.33 17.46 -2.70
C ILE A 151 25.42 16.26 -2.40
N ILE A 152 24.76 16.31 -1.24
CA ILE A 152 23.61 15.48 -0.95
C ILE A 152 22.34 16.34 -0.94
N CYS A 153 21.41 16.04 -1.83
CA CYS A 153 20.06 16.59 -1.87
C CYS A 153 19.12 15.63 -1.15
N HIS A 154 18.55 16.03 -0.03
CA HIS A 154 17.58 15.21 0.68
C HIS A 154 16.19 15.81 0.50
N ILE A 155 15.38 15.18 -0.38
CA ILE A 155 14.07 15.63 -0.83
C ILE A 155 13.03 14.61 -0.36
N THR A 156 12.25 14.98 0.64
CA THR A 156 11.30 14.08 1.28
C THR A 156 9.98 14.78 1.61
N ASP A 157 8.98 14.01 1.96
CA ASP A 157 7.69 14.52 2.41
C ASP A 157 7.06 15.52 1.40
N LEU A 158 7.03 15.10 0.11
CA LEU A 158 6.45 15.90 -0.96
C LEU A 158 4.93 15.96 -0.85
N HIS A 159 4.30 14.87 -0.41
CA HIS A 159 2.85 14.70 -0.29
C HIS A 159 2.07 15.16 -1.53
N ALA A 160 2.56 14.80 -2.72
CA ALA A 160 1.91 15.15 -3.97
C ALA A 160 0.47 14.66 -4.01
N GLY A 161 -0.44 15.53 -4.46
CA GLY A 161 -1.87 15.25 -4.59
C GLY A 161 -2.73 15.79 -3.45
N ILE A 162 -2.16 16.16 -2.29
CA ILE A 162 -2.94 16.85 -1.26
C ILE A 162 -3.27 18.28 -1.72
N HIS A 163 -4.49 18.71 -1.46
CA HIS A 163 -4.91 20.09 -1.63
C HIS A 163 -5.02 20.79 -0.29
N ILE A 164 -4.18 21.78 -0.07
CA ILE A 164 -4.21 22.61 1.14
C ILE A 164 -4.61 24.03 0.74
N ASP A 165 -5.67 24.54 1.34
CA ASP A 165 -6.07 25.94 1.24
C ASP A 165 -6.56 26.40 2.62
N ASN A 166 -5.61 26.85 3.45
CA ASN A 166 -5.90 27.38 4.76
C ASN A 166 -5.31 28.79 4.93
N TRP A 167 -5.53 29.40 6.07
CA TRP A 167 -5.17 30.80 6.29
C TRP A 167 -3.67 31.12 6.19
N TYR A 168 -2.78 30.10 6.17
CA TYR A 168 -1.36 30.35 6.14
C TYR A 168 -0.56 29.44 5.18
N ASN A 169 -1.18 28.47 4.54
CA ASN A 169 -0.53 27.61 3.55
C ASN A 169 -1.49 27.28 2.39
N LYS A 170 -0.96 27.35 1.19
CA LYS A 170 -1.63 26.87 -0.01
C LYS A 170 -0.72 25.86 -0.68
N PHE A 171 -1.30 24.72 -1.04
CA PHE A 171 -0.55 23.67 -1.71
C PHE A 171 -1.43 22.85 -2.66
N ASN A 172 -0.90 22.55 -3.82
CA ASN A 172 -1.43 21.68 -4.86
C ASN A 172 -0.27 21.27 -5.77
N MET A 173 -0.54 20.56 -6.86
CA MET A 173 0.50 20.11 -7.81
C MET A 173 1.29 21.25 -8.47
N ASP A 174 0.65 22.38 -8.78
CA ASP A 174 1.33 23.56 -9.35
C ASP A 174 2.29 24.19 -8.34
N VAL A 175 1.84 24.33 -7.09
CA VAL A 175 2.68 24.85 -6.00
C VAL A 175 3.82 23.88 -5.68
N LEU A 176 3.59 22.56 -5.76
CA LEU A 176 4.66 21.57 -5.65
C LEU A 176 5.76 21.82 -6.70
N LYS A 177 5.37 22.01 -7.97
CA LYS A 177 6.31 22.28 -9.06
C LYS A 177 7.07 23.60 -8.84
N GLU A 178 6.39 24.64 -8.40
CA GLU A 178 7.00 25.93 -8.05
C GLU A 178 8.04 25.78 -6.93
N ARG A 179 7.68 25.11 -5.83
CA ARG A 179 8.58 24.87 -4.68
C ARG A 179 9.81 24.04 -5.05
N LEU A 180 9.65 23.01 -5.89
CA LEU A 180 10.78 22.24 -6.39
C LEU A 180 11.66 23.06 -7.35
N THR A 181 11.08 23.99 -8.11
CA THR A 181 11.86 24.95 -8.92
C THR A 181 12.67 25.89 -8.02
N ASN A 182 12.05 26.43 -6.97
CA ASN A 182 12.76 27.28 -5.99
C ASN A 182 13.89 26.50 -5.27
N TYR A 183 13.68 25.22 -5.00
CA TYR A 183 14.73 24.35 -4.47
C TYR A 183 15.89 24.18 -5.45
N LEU A 184 15.62 23.94 -6.74
CA LEU A 184 16.64 23.81 -7.78
C LEU A 184 17.47 25.07 -7.94
N ASP A 185 16.85 26.24 -7.93
CA ASP A 185 17.54 27.52 -8.06
C ASP A 185 18.55 27.73 -6.91
N GLN A 186 18.13 27.40 -5.70
CA GLN A 186 19.01 27.46 -4.52
C GLN A 186 20.12 26.39 -4.59
N LEU A 187 19.79 25.15 -4.99
CA LEU A 187 20.74 24.07 -5.20
C LEU A 187 21.84 24.48 -6.19
N PHE A 188 21.49 25.11 -7.31
CA PHE A 188 22.46 25.53 -8.32
C PHE A 188 23.36 26.67 -7.83
N GLN A 189 22.83 27.58 -7.00
CA GLN A 189 23.66 28.60 -6.34
C GLN A 189 24.62 27.97 -5.33
N ILE A 190 24.21 26.95 -4.59
CA ILE A 190 25.06 26.20 -3.66
C ILE A 190 26.12 25.45 -4.42
N GLN A 191 25.78 24.73 -5.48
CA GLN A 191 26.71 24.02 -6.34
C GLN A 191 27.79 24.96 -6.90
N GLN A 192 27.39 26.12 -7.42
CA GLN A 192 28.32 27.12 -7.95
C GLN A 192 29.26 27.66 -6.86
N ARG A 193 28.76 27.85 -5.62
CA ARG A 193 29.55 28.34 -4.48
C ARG A 193 30.62 27.35 -4.04
N HIS A 194 30.27 26.04 -4.01
CA HIS A 194 31.17 24.98 -3.53
C HIS A 194 31.93 24.30 -4.67
N ASN A 195 31.56 24.55 -5.91
CA ASN A 195 32.06 23.85 -7.08
C ASN A 195 31.97 22.32 -6.95
N SER A 196 30.86 21.83 -6.32
CA SER A 196 30.70 20.41 -6.03
C SER A 196 30.59 19.56 -7.30
N GLU A 197 31.22 18.38 -7.27
CA GLU A 197 31.44 17.53 -8.43
C GLU A 197 30.26 16.65 -8.75
N ASP A 198 29.86 15.80 -7.81
CA ASP A 198 28.77 14.85 -7.93
C ASP A 198 27.59 15.22 -7.03
N CYS A 199 26.39 14.76 -7.42
CA CYS A 199 25.15 14.97 -6.68
C CYS A 199 24.53 13.64 -6.28
N TYR A 200 24.26 13.49 -5.00
CA TYR A 200 23.53 12.35 -4.42
C TYR A 200 22.12 12.83 -4.02
N ILE A 201 21.09 12.24 -4.58
CA ILE A 201 19.70 12.61 -4.32
C ILE A 201 19.04 11.47 -3.53
N VAL A 202 18.53 11.78 -2.35
CA VAL A 202 17.71 10.86 -1.55
C VAL A 202 16.28 11.37 -1.58
N ILE A 203 15.37 10.55 -2.11
CA ILE A 203 13.96 10.92 -2.29
C ILE A 203 13.09 9.95 -1.47
N GLY A 204 12.15 10.50 -0.71
CA GLY A 204 11.18 9.71 0.05
C GLY A 204 9.83 10.38 0.16
N GLU A 205 8.79 9.58 0.49
CA GLU A 205 7.42 10.06 0.70
C GLU A 205 6.92 11.01 -0.39
N ILE A 206 6.84 10.49 -1.62
CA ILE A 206 6.50 11.34 -2.78
C ILE A 206 5.02 11.69 -2.86
N MET A 207 4.14 10.86 -2.30
CA MET A 207 2.67 10.99 -2.45
C MET A 207 1.99 11.31 -1.13
N SER A 208 0.83 11.98 -1.22
CA SER A 208 -0.12 12.08 -0.11
C SER A 208 -0.77 10.74 0.24
N GLY A 209 -0.99 9.90 -0.77
CA GLY A 209 -1.50 8.55 -0.60
C GLY A 209 -2.92 8.46 -0.06
N LEU A 210 -3.20 7.37 0.68
CA LEU A 210 -4.53 7.04 1.20
C LEU A 210 -4.49 6.50 2.64
N ILE A 211 -3.45 6.76 3.41
CA ILE A 211 -3.29 6.18 4.76
C ILE A 211 -4.31 6.67 5.78
N HIS A 212 -4.88 7.84 5.57
CA HIS A 212 -5.96 8.40 6.38
C HIS A 212 -7.23 8.58 5.54
N GLU A 213 -8.38 8.32 6.12
CA GLU A 213 -9.67 8.46 5.43
C GLU A 213 -9.94 9.91 4.96
N THR A 214 -9.46 10.89 5.72
CA THR A 214 -9.55 12.33 5.39
C THR A 214 -8.81 12.67 4.09
N LEU A 215 -7.69 12.00 3.79
CA LEU A 215 -6.92 12.25 2.58
C LEU A 215 -7.72 11.99 1.29
N ARG A 216 -8.71 11.10 1.33
CA ARG A 216 -9.62 10.90 0.18
C ARG A 216 -10.45 12.13 -0.17
N ILE A 217 -10.70 12.98 0.81
CA ILE A 217 -11.46 14.22 0.66
C ILE A 217 -10.51 15.38 0.35
N GLU A 218 -9.32 15.36 0.92
CA GLU A 218 -8.31 16.42 0.81
C GLU A 218 -7.47 16.29 -0.46
N ASN A 219 -7.37 15.10 -1.06
CA ASN A 219 -6.64 14.90 -2.31
C ASN A 219 -7.50 15.29 -3.53
N ASN A 220 -6.95 16.10 -4.42
CA ASN A 220 -7.55 16.39 -5.72
C ASN A 220 -7.34 15.26 -6.72
N GLU A 221 -6.19 14.58 -6.66
CA GLU A 221 -5.77 13.52 -7.56
C GLU A 221 -5.92 12.16 -6.88
N ASN A 222 -6.36 11.15 -7.65
CA ASN A 222 -6.28 9.76 -7.19
C ASN A 222 -4.82 9.28 -7.14
N VAL A 223 -4.54 8.20 -6.41
CA VAL A 223 -3.16 7.71 -6.16
C VAL A 223 -2.35 7.42 -7.42
N ILE A 224 -3.00 7.00 -8.51
CA ILE A 224 -2.31 6.75 -9.79
C ILE A 224 -1.88 8.07 -10.41
N GLN A 225 -2.77 9.07 -10.39
CA GLN A 225 -2.47 10.42 -10.89
C GLN A 225 -1.37 11.07 -10.05
N GLN A 226 -1.45 10.97 -8.71
CA GLN A 226 -0.40 11.44 -7.79
C GLN A 226 0.96 10.87 -8.19
N PHE A 227 1.05 9.54 -8.34
CA PHE A 227 2.29 8.86 -8.69
C PHE A 227 2.83 9.30 -10.06
N ILE A 228 2.01 9.29 -11.11
CA ILE A 228 2.45 9.65 -12.46
C ILE A 228 2.92 11.09 -12.52
N MET A 229 2.13 12.02 -11.95
CA MET A 229 2.46 13.46 -12.02
C MET A 229 3.73 13.78 -11.23
N VAL A 230 3.87 13.27 -9.99
CA VAL A 230 5.07 13.54 -9.19
C VAL A 230 6.31 12.87 -9.79
N SER A 231 6.19 11.67 -10.36
CA SER A 231 7.30 10.99 -11.04
C SER A 231 7.77 11.77 -12.27
N SER A 232 6.85 12.37 -13.03
CA SER A 232 7.19 13.24 -14.15
C SER A 232 7.93 14.50 -13.67
N ILE A 233 7.43 15.18 -12.65
CA ILE A 233 8.08 16.37 -12.08
C ILE A 233 9.48 16.04 -11.56
N LEU A 234 9.64 14.92 -10.85
CA LEU A 234 10.96 14.48 -10.36
C LEU A 234 11.91 14.10 -11.49
N SER A 235 11.42 13.50 -12.58
CA SER A 235 12.25 13.21 -13.76
C SER A 235 12.75 14.50 -14.40
N GLU A 236 11.87 15.49 -14.60
CA GLU A 236 12.25 16.81 -15.11
C GLU A 236 13.29 17.47 -14.21
N MET A 237 13.07 17.46 -12.88
CA MET A 237 13.99 18.01 -11.89
C MET A 237 15.37 17.34 -11.95
N ILE A 238 15.43 16.00 -11.95
CA ILE A 238 16.70 15.26 -12.02
C ILE A 238 17.42 15.54 -13.36
N SER A 239 16.68 15.68 -14.45
CA SER A 239 17.27 16.04 -15.75
C SER A 239 17.95 17.41 -15.73
N GLU A 240 17.39 18.39 -15.01
CA GLU A 240 18.03 19.71 -14.82
C GLU A 240 19.29 19.62 -13.93
N ILE A 241 19.25 18.79 -12.87
CA ILE A 241 20.41 18.53 -12.00
C ILE A 241 21.54 17.86 -12.83
N ALA A 242 21.20 16.88 -13.67
CA ALA A 242 22.16 16.18 -14.52
C ALA A 242 22.99 17.09 -15.44
N LYS A 243 22.48 18.26 -15.79
CA LYS A 243 23.20 19.26 -16.60
C LYS A 243 24.34 19.95 -15.83
N ARG A 244 24.30 19.94 -14.51
CA ARG A 244 25.17 20.75 -13.66
C ARG A 244 26.24 19.93 -12.93
N PHE A 245 26.05 18.61 -12.78
CA PHE A 245 26.95 17.73 -12.02
C PHE A 245 27.56 16.67 -12.92
N ASN A 246 28.76 16.21 -12.58
CA ASN A 246 29.44 15.15 -13.33
C ASN A 246 28.57 13.89 -13.32
N ASN A 247 28.19 13.42 -12.13
CA ASN A 247 27.27 12.30 -11.95
C ASN A 247 26.16 12.67 -10.99
N VAL A 248 25.00 12.00 -11.16
CA VAL A 248 23.84 12.14 -10.29
C VAL A 248 23.41 10.75 -9.85
N TYR A 249 23.49 10.47 -8.57
CA TYR A 249 23.08 9.20 -7.96
C TYR A 249 21.78 9.41 -7.23
N VAL A 250 20.78 8.57 -7.51
CA VAL A 250 19.42 8.72 -6.95
C VAL A 250 19.07 7.49 -6.13
N TYR A 251 18.69 7.70 -4.88
CA TYR A 251 18.27 6.69 -3.92
C TYR A 251 16.84 6.98 -3.46
N ILE A 252 16.05 5.93 -3.25
CA ILE A 252 14.66 6.07 -2.80
C ILE A 252 14.50 5.49 -1.40
N THR A 253 13.88 6.26 -0.51
CA THR A 253 13.55 5.86 0.87
C THR A 253 12.03 5.87 1.04
N PRO A 254 11.36 4.71 0.85
CA PRO A 254 9.91 4.65 0.84
C PRO A 254 9.27 5.17 2.14
N GLY A 255 8.29 6.06 1.98
CA GLY A 255 7.57 6.66 3.09
C GLY A 255 6.30 5.91 3.50
N ASN A 256 5.68 6.34 4.59
CA ASN A 256 4.50 5.66 5.11
C ASN A 256 3.19 6.05 4.38
N HIS A 257 3.10 7.23 3.76
CA HIS A 257 1.92 7.65 3.00
C HIS A 257 1.75 6.87 1.69
N SER A 258 2.84 6.43 1.09
CA SER A 258 2.84 5.68 -0.18
C SER A 258 2.46 4.21 -0.05
N ARG A 259 2.04 3.71 1.13
CA ARG A 259 1.58 2.34 1.31
C ARG A 259 0.34 2.06 0.47
N VAL A 260 0.32 0.89 -0.20
CA VAL A 260 -0.84 0.42 -0.98
C VAL A 260 -2.05 0.14 -0.09
N ILE A 261 -1.83 -0.29 1.15
CA ILE A 261 -2.88 -0.54 2.14
C ILE A 261 -2.77 0.49 3.26
N ALA A 262 -3.88 1.20 3.52
CA ALA A 262 -3.96 2.22 4.56
C ALA A 262 -3.66 1.66 5.97
N ASN A 263 -4.18 0.47 6.29
CA ASN A 263 -3.95 -0.16 7.59
C ASN A 263 -2.51 -0.67 7.69
N LYS A 264 -1.75 -0.10 8.64
CA LYS A 264 -0.33 -0.43 8.89
C LYS A 264 -0.10 -1.91 9.21
N GLU A 265 -1.01 -2.53 9.97
CA GLU A 265 -0.89 -3.94 10.38
C GLU A 265 -1.09 -4.92 9.22
N HIS A 266 -1.78 -4.49 8.16
CA HIS A 266 -2.06 -5.30 6.98
C HIS A 266 -1.13 -4.97 5.81
N SER A 267 -0.27 -3.96 5.94
CA SER A 267 0.65 -3.52 4.90
C SER A 267 1.93 -4.35 4.92
N LEU A 268 2.34 -4.87 3.78
CA LEU A 268 3.65 -5.49 3.60
C LEU A 268 4.69 -4.42 3.25
N ARG A 269 5.92 -4.55 3.73
CA ARG A 269 7.01 -3.58 3.51
C ARG A 269 7.29 -3.32 2.03
N GLY A 270 7.19 -4.33 1.17
CA GLY A 270 7.38 -4.21 -0.27
C GLY A 270 6.17 -3.67 -1.04
N GLU A 271 5.00 -3.49 -0.40
CA GLU A 271 3.79 -2.95 -1.03
C GLU A 271 3.69 -1.43 -0.80
N ASN A 272 4.52 -0.69 -1.54
CA ASN A 272 4.64 0.76 -1.41
C ASN A 272 4.86 1.39 -2.80
N PHE A 273 4.15 2.47 -3.12
CA PHE A 273 4.23 3.15 -4.40
C PHE A 273 5.61 3.78 -4.66
N ASP A 274 6.30 4.25 -3.63
CA ASP A 274 7.63 4.84 -3.81
C ASP A 274 8.63 3.84 -4.40
N ILE A 275 8.43 2.53 -4.18
CA ILE A 275 9.26 1.45 -4.77
C ILE A 275 9.11 1.39 -6.31
N LEU A 276 8.05 1.93 -6.87
CA LEU A 276 7.84 2.01 -8.32
C LEU A 276 8.60 3.18 -8.95
N LEU A 277 8.97 4.20 -8.17
CA LEU A 277 9.65 5.38 -8.66
C LEU A 277 10.97 5.08 -9.39
N PRO A 278 11.86 4.19 -8.91
CA PRO A 278 13.07 3.82 -9.64
C PRO A 278 12.79 3.32 -11.07
N TYR A 279 11.74 2.54 -11.27
CA TYR A 279 11.37 2.02 -12.59
C TYR A 279 10.92 3.14 -13.53
N TYR A 280 10.12 4.09 -13.01
CA TYR A 280 9.70 5.25 -13.78
C TYR A 280 10.89 6.14 -14.15
N LEU A 281 11.78 6.43 -13.20
CA LEU A 281 12.95 7.26 -13.43
C LEU A 281 13.93 6.60 -14.41
N LYS A 282 14.19 5.29 -14.30
CA LYS A 282 15.01 4.52 -15.26
C LYS A 282 14.46 4.61 -16.68
N ALA A 283 13.14 4.53 -16.85
CA ALA A 283 12.50 4.66 -18.16
C ALA A 283 12.57 6.09 -18.70
N SER A 284 12.27 7.09 -17.87
CA SER A 284 12.22 8.50 -18.28
C SER A 284 13.62 9.07 -18.57
N LEU A 285 14.63 8.70 -17.77
CA LEU A 285 15.98 9.28 -17.81
C LEU A 285 17.01 8.40 -18.54
N GLN A 286 16.58 7.38 -19.30
CA GLN A 286 17.50 6.46 -19.98
C GLN A 286 18.49 7.11 -20.95
N ASN A 287 18.21 8.32 -21.44
CA ASN A 287 19.08 9.08 -22.31
C ASN A 287 20.19 9.83 -21.55
N TYR A 288 20.11 9.93 -20.21
CA TYR A 288 21.05 10.66 -19.37
C TYR A 288 22.10 9.70 -18.82
N GLN A 289 23.24 9.60 -19.50
CA GLN A 289 24.34 8.68 -19.20
C GLN A 289 24.99 8.90 -17.83
N ASN A 290 24.84 10.09 -17.27
CA ASN A 290 25.39 10.49 -15.98
C ASN A 290 24.37 10.46 -14.84
N VAL A 291 23.21 9.83 -15.05
CA VAL A 291 22.19 9.62 -14.00
C VAL A 291 22.11 8.15 -13.65
N PHE A 292 22.34 7.83 -12.39
CA PHE A 292 22.35 6.48 -11.84
C PHE A 292 21.20 6.34 -10.84
N ILE A 293 20.20 5.50 -11.17
CA ILE A 293 19.11 5.20 -10.26
C ILE A 293 19.48 3.92 -9.52
N GLU A 294 19.82 4.05 -8.26
CA GLU A 294 20.39 2.99 -7.45
C GLU A 294 19.32 2.19 -6.71
N ASP A 295 19.56 0.90 -6.58
CA ASP A 295 18.66 0.01 -5.86
C ASP A 295 19.12 -0.16 -4.41
N ASN A 296 18.19 -0.22 -3.46
CA ASN A 296 18.45 -0.49 -2.05
C ASN A 296 18.71 -1.99 -1.85
N LEU A 297 19.98 -2.41 -1.90
CA LEU A 297 20.40 -3.81 -1.97
C LEU A 297 20.19 -4.61 -0.68
N LYS A 298 20.27 -3.98 0.49
CA LYS A 298 20.23 -4.66 1.81
C LYS A 298 18.86 -4.64 2.45
N ASP A 299 18.15 -3.54 2.31
CA ASP A 299 16.83 -3.34 2.88
C ASP A 299 16.04 -2.38 1.98
N CYS A 300 14.79 -2.73 1.63
CA CYS A 300 13.98 -1.95 0.69
C CYS A 300 13.66 -0.53 1.17
N ASP A 301 13.70 -0.29 2.49
CA ASP A 301 13.36 1.00 3.10
C ASP A 301 14.60 1.87 3.39
N ILE A 302 15.82 1.33 3.24
CA ILE A 302 17.06 1.98 3.69
C ILE A 302 18.03 2.14 2.52
N ALA A 303 18.29 3.37 2.14
CA ALA A 303 19.36 3.71 1.22
C ALA A 303 20.72 3.62 1.94
N MET A 304 21.69 2.94 1.35
CA MET A 304 23.05 2.79 1.91
C MET A 304 24.06 3.06 0.81
N PHE A 305 24.85 4.09 0.97
CA PHE A 305 25.84 4.53 -0.02
C PHE A 305 27.03 5.23 0.64
N GLU A 306 27.98 5.61 -0.16
CA GLU A 306 29.20 6.29 0.29
C GLU A 306 29.44 7.57 -0.50
N VAL A 307 29.77 8.65 0.20
CA VAL A 307 30.08 9.96 -0.38
C VAL A 307 31.43 10.41 0.13
N ARG A 308 32.41 10.53 -0.76
CA ARG A 308 33.79 10.90 -0.41
C ARG A 308 34.39 10.08 0.75
N GLY A 309 34.07 8.77 0.82
CA GLY A 309 34.53 7.88 1.88
C GLY A 309 33.66 7.90 3.15
N ASN A 310 32.64 8.75 3.23
CA ASN A 310 31.70 8.79 4.34
C ASN A 310 30.51 7.85 4.08
N LYS A 311 30.16 7.01 5.05
CA LYS A 311 29.03 6.07 4.98
C LYS A 311 27.74 6.81 5.28
N VAL A 312 26.85 6.85 4.30
CA VAL A 312 25.55 7.51 4.40
C VAL A 312 24.45 6.47 4.44
N MET A 313 23.50 6.64 5.35
CA MET A 313 22.27 5.85 5.42
C MET A 313 21.07 6.78 5.38
N GLY A 314 20.13 6.52 4.45
CA GLY A 314 18.87 7.27 4.33
C GLY A 314 17.68 6.41 4.69
N VAL A 315 16.73 6.98 5.42
CA VAL A 315 15.43 6.37 5.77
C VAL A 315 14.34 7.43 5.77
N HIS A 316 13.09 7.00 5.59
CA HIS A 316 12.00 7.95 5.77
C HIS A 316 11.87 8.43 7.23
N GLY A 317 11.91 7.54 8.22
CA GLY A 317 11.94 7.92 9.64
C GLY A 317 10.65 7.64 10.43
N ASP A 318 9.60 7.07 9.81
CA ASP A 318 8.36 6.68 10.49
C ASP A 318 8.53 5.52 11.49
N LYS A 319 9.62 4.77 11.36
CA LYS A 319 9.99 3.62 12.22
C LYS A 319 11.16 3.92 13.15
N ASP A 320 11.78 5.08 13.00
CA ASP A 320 13.05 5.42 13.63
C ASP A 320 12.95 6.69 14.47
N ASP A 321 13.80 6.72 15.50
CA ASP A 321 13.96 7.87 16.36
C ASP A 321 15.40 8.39 16.28
N VAL A 322 15.55 9.71 16.18
CA VAL A 322 16.82 10.39 16.01
C VAL A 322 17.90 9.95 17.03
N GLY A 323 17.48 9.75 18.30
CA GLY A 323 18.39 9.38 19.38
C GLY A 323 18.88 7.92 19.31
N SER A 324 18.14 7.04 18.61
CA SER A 324 18.43 5.59 18.60
C SER A 324 18.78 5.02 17.22
N VAL A 325 18.52 5.75 16.13
CA VAL A 325 18.68 5.24 14.75
C VAL A 325 20.13 4.80 14.47
N VAL A 326 21.11 5.55 14.91
CA VAL A 326 22.55 5.23 14.71
C VAL A 326 22.90 3.91 15.37
N GLN A 327 22.48 3.72 16.63
CA GLN A 327 22.71 2.47 17.36
C GLN A 327 22.01 1.28 16.68
N LYS A 328 20.74 1.45 16.32
CA LYS A 328 19.97 0.39 15.63
C LYS A 328 20.65 -0.03 14.32
N PHE A 329 21.04 0.93 13.48
CA PHE A 329 21.70 0.63 12.20
C PHE A 329 23.06 -0.04 12.39
N THR A 330 23.85 0.43 13.36
CA THR A 330 25.11 -0.22 13.69
C THR A 330 24.90 -1.67 14.11
N MET A 331 23.90 -1.94 14.93
CA MET A 331 23.61 -3.30 15.41
C MET A 331 23.05 -4.21 14.31
N VAL A 332 22.17 -3.69 13.45
CA VAL A 332 21.53 -4.47 12.38
C VAL A 332 22.49 -4.76 11.23
N PHE A 333 23.25 -3.77 10.78
CA PHE A 333 24.08 -3.87 9.59
C PHE A 333 25.57 -4.12 9.87
N GLY A 334 26.00 -4.00 11.13
CA GLY A 334 27.44 -4.09 11.49
C GLY A 334 28.26 -2.92 10.97
N ILE A 335 27.62 -1.82 10.57
CA ILE A 335 28.26 -0.63 9.98
C ILE A 335 27.75 0.60 10.73
N LYS A 336 28.67 1.36 11.34
CA LYS A 336 28.34 2.67 11.89
C LYS A 336 28.29 3.69 10.74
N PRO A 337 27.16 4.37 10.50
CA PRO A 337 27.10 5.45 9.52
C PRO A 337 27.83 6.70 10.03
N ASP A 338 28.36 7.48 9.11
CA ASP A 338 28.93 8.83 9.38
C ASP A 338 27.80 9.87 9.26
N ILE A 339 26.85 9.65 8.34
CA ILE A 339 25.68 10.51 8.12
C ILE A 339 24.42 9.64 8.06
N VAL A 340 23.35 10.07 8.74
CA VAL A 340 21.99 9.51 8.60
C VAL A 340 21.06 10.61 8.10
N LEU A 341 20.30 10.31 7.06
CA LEU A 341 19.27 11.20 6.49
C LEU A 341 17.90 10.69 6.89
N MET A 342 17.04 11.56 7.43
CA MET A 342 15.69 11.22 7.90
C MET A 342 14.66 12.27 7.44
N GLY A 343 13.50 11.85 6.99
CA GLY A 343 12.32 12.66 6.76
C GLY A 343 11.30 12.55 7.90
N HIS A 344 10.00 12.51 7.54
CA HIS A 344 8.85 12.21 8.39
C HIS A 344 8.53 13.26 9.48
N ARG A 345 9.50 13.99 9.98
CA ARG A 345 9.30 14.98 11.06
C ARG A 345 8.87 16.34 10.54
N HIS A 346 8.90 16.55 9.23
CA HIS A 346 8.51 17.76 8.52
C HIS A 346 9.30 19.03 8.97
N THR A 347 10.47 18.84 9.57
CA THR A 347 11.33 19.94 10.04
C THR A 347 12.79 19.67 9.71
N ASN A 348 13.51 20.70 9.24
CA ASN A 348 14.96 20.64 9.10
C ASN A 348 15.61 20.64 10.48
N ALA A 349 16.50 19.68 10.70
CA ALA A 349 17.27 19.62 11.94
C ALA A 349 18.61 18.90 11.74
N LEU A 350 19.59 19.22 12.56
CA LEU A 350 20.85 18.50 12.67
C LEU A 350 21.09 18.08 14.12
N THR A 351 21.33 16.79 14.32
CA THR A 351 21.68 16.22 15.62
C THR A 351 22.94 15.36 15.48
N THR A 352 23.84 15.40 16.46
CA THR A 352 24.99 14.49 16.50
C THR A 352 24.76 13.39 17.52
N VAL A 353 24.81 12.14 17.06
CA VAL A 353 24.63 10.94 17.88
C VAL A 353 25.81 10.01 17.68
N TYR A 354 26.64 9.78 18.72
CA TYR A 354 27.87 8.98 18.65
C TYR A 354 28.78 9.36 17.45
N ASP A 355 29.04 10.64 17.27
CA ASP A 355 29.80 11.25 16.17
C ASP A 355 29.14 11.18 14.79
N THR A 356 28.04 10.45 14.63
CA THR A 356 27.24 10.40 13.42
C THR A 356 26.38 11.67 13.31
N LYS A 357 26.33 12.27 12.13
CA LYS A 357 25.45 13.41 11.81
C LYS A 357 24.09 12.89 11.36
N VAL A 358 23.06 13.08 12.19
CA VAL A 358 21.67 12.78 11.85
C VAL A 358 21.01 14.06 11.33
N ILE A 359 20.71 14.07 10.04
CA ILE A 359 20.13 15.20 9.31
C ILE A 359 18.68 14.90 9.04
N GLN A 360 17.79 15.74 9.51
CA GLN A 360 16.38 15.69 9.18
C GLN A 360 16.09 16.69 8.08
N SER A 361 15.30 16.28 7.07
CA SER A 361 14.76 17.16 6.04
C SER A 361 13.28 17.38 6.29
N GLY A 362 12.78 18.57 6.03
CA GLY A 362 11.43 18.99 6.28
C GLY A 362 10.45 18.50 5.21
N CYS A 363 9.36 19.22 5.05
CA CYS A 363 8.26 18.85 4.17
C CYS A 363 8.07 19.89 3.06
N VAL A 364 7.91 19.45 1.81
CA VAL A 364 7.66 20.35 0.67
C VAL A 364 6.21 20.86 0.69
N SER A 365 5.24 20.05 1.11
CA SER A 365 3.83 20.48 1.15
C SER A 365 3.57 21.56 2.21
N GLY A 366 4.41 21.67 3.25
CA GLY A 366 4.18 22.53 4.39
C GLY A 366 3.11 21.97 5.31
N SER A 367 2.58 22.83 6.22
CA SER A 367 1.60 22.37 7.21
C SER A 367 0.19 22.33 6.64
N ASP A 368 -0.43 21.17 6.76
CA ASP A 368 -1.82 20.89 6.43
C ASP A 368 -2.78 21.14 7.62
N ASN A 369 -4.03 20.80 7.48
CA ASN A 369 -5.03 20.94 8.53
C ASN A 369 -4.74 20.01 9.73
N TYR A 370 -4.20 18.80 9.50
CA TYR A 370 -3.79 17.91 10.58
C TYR A 370 -2.69 18.54 11.45
N CYS A 371 -1.69 19.15 10.81
CA CYS A 371 -0.64 19.87 11.52
C CYS A 371 -1.22 21.02 12.37
N LEU A 372 -2.17 21.78 11.83
CA LEU A 372 -2.83 22.86 12.57
C LEU A 372 -3.60 22.35 13.79
N ASP A 373 -4.35 21.26 13.64
CA ASP A 373 -5.09 20.63 14.74
C ASP A 373 -4.16 20.17 15.87
N LYS A 374 -2.97 19.70 15.51
CA LYS A 374 -1.92 19.28 16.45
C LYS A 374 -1.06 20.44 16.98
N ARG A 375 -1.30 21.68 16.55
CA ARG A 375 -0.49 22.86 16.89
C ARG A 375 0.94 22.77 16.39
N LEU A 376 1.15 22.04 15.28
CA LEU A 376 2.41 21.94 14.58
C LEU A 376 2.38 22.91 13.40
N LYS A 377 3.35 23.81 13.32
CA LYS A 377 3.47 24.75 12.19
C LYS A 377 4.92 24.82 11.74
N ASN A 378 5.12 24.53 10.46
CA ASN A 378 6.41 24.65 9.83
C ASN A 378 6.29 25.30 8.45
N ARG A 379 7.32 26.03 8.05
CA ARG A 379 7.48 26.47 6.68
C ARG A 379 7.87 25.28 5.80
N PRO A 380 7.51 25.29 4.52
CA PRO A 380 8.03 24.33 3.57
C PRO A 380 9.54 24.45 3.45
N GLU A 381 10.24 23.37 3.71
CA GLU A 381 11.71 23.37 3.77
C GLU A 381 12.30 22.01 3.43
N GLN A 382 13.53 22.03 2.92
CA GLN A 382 14.33 20.84 2.61
C GLN A 382 15.79 21.10 2.96
N THR A 383 16.63 20.06 2.93
CA THR A 383 18.07 20.21 3.23
C THR A 383 18.93 19.91 2.02
N VAL A 384 20.07 20.62 1.94
CA VAL A 384 21.21 20.31 1.07
C VAL A 384 22.46 20.23 1.94
N SER A 385 23.24 19.17 1.78
CA SER A 385 24.46 18.95 2.54
C SER A 385 25.70 18.93 1.62
N ILE A 386 26.77 19.52 2.05
CA ILE A 386 28.11 19.45 1.38
C ILE A 386 28.96 18.48 2.16
N VAL A 387 29.51 17.50 1.47
CA VAL A 387 30.37 16.45 2.06
C VAL A 387 31.71 16.38 1.36
N SER A 388 32.77 16.36 2.14
CA SER A 388 34.15 16.15 1.69
C SER A 388 34.72 14.84 2.27
N HIS A 389 35.99 14.56 1.99
CA HIS A 389 36.70 13.44 2.63
C HIS A 389 36.78 13.56 4.16
N ASP A 390 36.77 14.79 4.69
CA ASP A 390 36.80 15.06 6.13
C ASP A 390 35.42 14.98 6.80
N GLY A 391 34.37 14.64 6.05
CA GLY A 391 33.01 14.52 6.55
C GLY A 391 32.07 15.63 6.07
N LEU A 392 31.00 15.86 6.85
CA LEU A 392 30.01 16.90 6.60
C LEU A 392 30.63 18.29 6.74
N VAL A 393 30.71 19.04 5.65
CA VAL A 393 31.27 20.42 5.63
C VAL A 393 30.23 21.41 6.15
N CYS A 394 29.00 21.39 5.56
CA CYS A 394 27.90 22.26 5.98
C CYS A 394 26.57 21.69 5.53
N ILE A 395 25.50 22.24 6.11
CA ILE A 395 24.12 21.99 5.72
C ILE A 395 23.45 23.32 5.39
N TYR A 396 22.67 23.33 4.34
CA TYR A 396 21.79 24.42 3.97
C TYR A 396 20.36 24.11 4.37
N ASP A 397 19.76 25.03 5.08
CA ASP A 397 18.33 25.06 5.42
C ASP A 397 17.58 25.78 4.29
N ILE A 398 17.03 25.03 3.36
CA ILE A 398 16.38 25.55 2.15
C ILE A 398 14.90 25.78 2.43
N LYS A 399 14.46 27.04 2.40
CA LYS A 399 13.05 27.39 2.39
C LYS A 399 12.57 27.39 0.94
N VAL A 400 11.48 26.65 0.65
CA VAL A 400 10.99 26.43 -0.71
C VAL A 400 9.74 27.23 -1.06
N ASP A 401 9.14 27.96 -0.07
CA ASP A 401 7.99 28.86 -0.25
C ASP A 401 8.38 30.21 -0.83
#